data_b258dc2a4d4d705bf0b44940c5deec69
#
_entry.id   b258dc2a4d4d705bf0b44940c5deec69
#
_cell.length_a   1.000
_cell.length_b   1.000
_cell.length_c   1.000
_cell.angle_alpha   90.00
_cell.angle_beta   90.00
_cell.angle_gamma   90.00
#
_symmetry.space_group_name_H-M   'P 1'
#
loop_
_entity.id
_entity.type
_entity.pdbx_description
1 polymer ?
#
loop_
_entity_poly.entity_id
_entity_poly.type
_entity_poly.pdbx_seq_one_letter_code
_entity_poly.pdbx_strand_id
1 'polypeptide(L)'
;EVPVYPPVVVDGLKYAPSQKLGEGVYPEHFVYLKSFGICGQSDFTEVIMNKVNIDDYKTNKEINMASYKNWEGISQKMKYPVAHLDDCNFNHYALQLSLYLYIILRHNPKLEPGKLTLRHIKFEKAGEDKFGYPIAALDTEGNPIVEEITAYEVPYLKDEVVALLDYLQEFRPKFKKKKK
;
A
#
# COMPACT_ATOMS: atom_id res chain seq x y z
N GLU A 1 12.44 10.21 -22.35
CA GLU A 1 11.38 9.28 -21.86
C GLU A 1 11.82 8.67 -20.54
N VAL A 2 10.90 8.57 -19.60
CA VAL A 2 11.16 7.89 -18.31
C VAL A 2 11.08 6.38 -18.56
N PRO A 3 12.11 5.59 -18.22
CA PRO A 3 12.08 4.15 -18.44
C PRO A 3 11.02 3.47 -17.57
N VAL A 4 10.32 2.48 -18.16
CA VAL A 4 9.31 1.68 -17.46
C VAL A 4 9.82 0.26 -17.29
N TYR A 5 9.77 -0.25 -16.07
CA TYR A 5 10.26 -1.57 -15.67
C TYR A 5 9.09 -2.44 -15.16
N PRO A 6 8.34 -3.10 -16.03
CA PRO A 6 7.22 -3.94 -15.62
C PRO A 6 7.71 -5.18 -14.88
N PRO A 7 6.84 -5.83 -14.07
CA PRO A 7 7.16 -7.09 -13.43
C PRO A 7 7.52 -8.16 -14.45
N VAL A 8 8.54 -8.96 -14.13
CA VAL A 8 8.88 -10.14 -14.94
C VAL A 8 7.91 -11.27 -14.61
N VAL A 9 7.38 -11.94 -15.63
CA VAL A 9 6.52 -13.12 -15.49
C VAL A 9 7.34 -14.36 -15.83
N VAL A 10 7.46 -15.28 -14.87
CA VAL A 10 8.12 -16.58 -15.06
C VAL A 10 7.13 -17.67 -14.58
N ASP A 11 6.88 -18.67 -15.43
CA ASP A 11 5.94 -19.76 -15.14
C ASP A 11 4.56 -19.28 -14.64
N GLY A 12 4.06 -18.17 -15.20
CA GLY A 12 2.77 -17.57 -14.82
C GLY A 12 2.81 -16.75 -13.52
N LEU A 13 3.95 -16.67 -12.83
CA LEU A 13 4.13 -15.85 -11.64
C LEU A 13 4.81 -14.53 -12.00
N LYS A 14 4.35 -13.43 -11.39
CA LYS A 14 4.94 -12.10 -11.55
C LYS A 14 6.10 -11.92 -10.57
N TYR A 15 7.22 -11.43 -11.05
CA TYR A 15 8.38 -11.09 -10.22
C TYR A 15 8.81 -9.66 -10.50
N ALA A 16 9.19 -8.93 -9.44
CA ALA A 16 9.90 -7.67 -9.61
C ALA A 16 11.28 -7.93 -10.21
N PRO A 17 11.73 -7.15 -11.21
CA PRO A 17 13.01 -7.35 -11.86
C PRO A 17 14.19 -7.21 -10.89
N SER A 18 14.10 -6.31 -9.92
CA SER A 18 15.14 -6.07 -8.90
C SER A 18 14.58 -5.29 -7.73
N GLN A 19 15.19 -5.46 -6.54
CA GLN A 19 14.97 -4.57 -5.39
C GLN A 19 15.88 -3.32 -5.46
N LYS A 20 16.85 -3.29 -6.36
CA LYS A 20 17.68 -2.12 -6.65
C LYS A 20 17.00 -1.31 -7.75
N LEU A 21 16.60 -0.09 -7.40
CA LEU A 21 15.88 0.80 -8.29
C LEU A 21 16.80 1.94 -8.76
N GLY A 22 16.67 2.29 -10.02
CA GLY A 22 17.19 3.51 -10.62
C GLY A 22 16.05 4.48 -10.98
N GLU A 23 16.35 5.55 -11.70
CA GLU A 23 15.33 6.42 -12.28
C GLU A 23 14.38 5.62 -13.17
N GLY A 24 13.07 5.78 -12.99
CA GLY A 24 12.09 5.07 -13.78
C GLY A 24 10.77 4.80 -13.07
N VAL A 25 9.88 4.11 -13.77
CA VAL A 25 8.56 3.71 -13.33
C VAL A 25 8.50 2.19 -13.19
N TYR A 26 7.96 1.73 -12.07
CA TYR A 26 7.88 0.34 -11.66
C TYR A 26 6.42 -0.01 -11.31
N PRO A 27 5.57 -0.34 -12.29
CA PRO A 27 4.20 -0.78 -12.02
C PRO A 27 4.22 -2.16 -11.35
N GLU A 28 3.28 -2.36 -10.42
CA GLU A 28 3.13 -3.62 -9.68
C GLU A 28 4.46 -4.12 -9.05
N HIS A 29 5.25 -3.19 -8.49
CA HIS A 29 6.56 -3.50 -7.94
C HIS A 29 6.45 -4.38 -6.69
N PHE A 30 7.02 -5.58 -6.76
CA PHE A 30 7.06 -6.50 -5.62
C PHE A 30 8.18 -6.10 -4.66
N VAL A 31 7.80 -5.80 -3.42
CA VAL A 31 8.72 -5.44 -2.33
C VAL A 31 8.81 -6.55 -1.30
N TYR A 32 9.98 -6.78 -0.73
CA TYR A 32 10.14 -7.76 0.35
C TYR A 32 11.24 -7.40 1.33
N LEU A 33 11.06 -7.84 2.58
CA LEU A 33 12.04 -7.75 3.64
C LEU A 33 12.26 -9.15 4.23
N LYS A 34 13.23 -9.88 3.65
CA LYS A 34 13.48 -11.29 3.96
C LYS A 34 13.74 -11.57 5.43
N SER A 35 14.47 -10.67 6.12
CA SER A 35 14.78 -10.79 7.55
C SER A 35 13.52 -10.82 8.43
N PHE A 36 12.45 -10.17 7.98
CA PHE A 36 11.17 -10.12 8.68
C PHE A 36 10.12 -11.06 8.07
N GLY A 37 10.39 -11.67 6.91
CA GLY A 37 9.44 -12.51 6.18
C GLY A 37 8.20 -11.74 5.76
N ILE A 38 8.38 -10.48 5.39
CA ILE A 38 7.32 -9.60 4.91
C ILE A 38 7.53 -9.38 3.42
N CYS A 39 6.44 -9.36 2.68
CA CYS A 39 6.40 -8.96 1.29
C CYS A 39 5.09 -8.24 0.98
N GLY A 40 5.08 -7.54 -0.14
CA GLY A 40 3.90 -6.86 -0.67
C GLY A 40 4.12 -6.46 -2.11
N GLN A 41 3.15 -5.81 -2.69
CA GLN A 41 3.20 -5.30 -4.04
C GLN A 41 2.67 -3.87 -4.04
N SER A 42 3.47 -2.94 -4.56
CA SER A 42 3.07 -1.56 -4.78
C SER A 42 2.44 -1.45 -6.16
N ASP A 43 1.26 -0.84 -6.26
CA ASP A 43 0.57 -0.69 -7.54
C ASP A 43 1.40 0.13 -8.53
N PHE A 44 1.97 1.23 -8.04
CA PHE A 44 2.79 2.13 -8.85
C PHE A 44 3.90 2.74 -8.01
N THR A 45 5.15 2.51 -8.43
CA THR A 45 6.35 3.11 -7.83
C THR A 45 7.09 3.89 -8.91
N GLU A 46 7.50 5.10 -8.60
CA GLU A 46 8.29 5.96 -9.48
C GLU A 46 9.53 6.45 -8.74
N VAL A 47 10.67 6.43 -9.42
CA VAL A 47 11.91 7.03 -8.93
C VAL A 47 12.27 8.18 -9.86
N ILE A 48 12.26 9.39 -9.34
CA ILE A 48 12.58 10.63 -10.05
C ILE A 48 13.47 11.51 -9.16
N MET A 49 14.57 12.00 -9.69
CA MET A 49 15.53 12.85 -8.95
C MET A 49 15.88 12.26 -7.56
N ASN A 50 16.20 10.97 -7.53
CA ASN A 50 16.48 10.19 -6.32
C ASN A 50 15.32 10.07 -5.31
N LYS A 51 14.12 10.55 -5.61
CA LYS A 51 12.94 10.44 -4.75
C LYS A 51 12.06 9.29 -5.19
N VAL A 52 11.58 8.52 -4.22
CA VAL A 52 10.65 7.41 -4.44
C VAL A 52 9.24 7.89 -4.17
N ASN A 53 8.43 7.97 -5.22
CA ASN A 53 6.99 8.23 -5.14
C ASN A 53 6.23 6.90 -5.24
N ILE A 54 5.16 6.75 -4.47
CA ILE A 54 4.30 5.57 -4.52
C ILE A 54 2.85 6.01 -4.61
N ASP A 55 2.15 5.50 -5.62
CA ASP A 55 0.71 5.63 -5.75
C ASP A 55 0.06 4.26 -5.54
N ASP A 56 -1.05 4.23 -4.82
CA ASP A 56 -1.83 3.03 -4.55
C ASP A 56 -3.31 3.31 -4.87
N TYR A 57 -3.93 2.40 -5.62
CA TYR A 57 -5.29 2.55 -6.12
C TYR A 57 -6.30 1.87 -5.21
N LYS A 58 -7.34 2.58 -4.82
CA LYS A 58 -8.42 2.07 -3.97
C LYS A 58 -9.78 2.28 -4.62
N THR A 59 -10.59 1.23 -4.64
CA THR A 59 -11.94 1.22 -5.21
C THR A 59 -13.03 0.96 -4.17
N ASN A 60 -12.68 1.03 -2.88
CA ASN A 60 -13.63 0.86 -1.80
C ASN A 60 -14.64 2.02 -1.74
N LYS A 61 -15.75 1.83 -1.04
CA LYS A 61 -16.87 2.79 -1.00
C LYS A 61 -16.42 4.21 -0.62
N GLU A 62 -15.51 4.33 0.37
CA GLU A 62 -15.04 5.62 0.88
C GLU A 62 -13.68 5.50 1.57
N ILE A 63 -12.96 6.61 1.65
CA ILE A 63 -11.74 6.75 2.45
C ILE A 63 -12.09 7.51 3.74
N ASN A 64 -12.08 6.81 4.86
CA ASN A 64 -12.38 7.35 6.17
C ASN A 64 -11.11 7.88 6.83
N MET A 65 -11.07 9.19 7.08
CA MET A 65 -9.94 9.88 7.72
C MET A 65 -9.96 9.77 9.25
N ALA A 66 -11.07 9.32 9.83
CA ALA A 66 -11.25 9.14 11.27
C ALA A 66 -11.89 7.78 11.55
N SER A 67 -11.62 7.24 12.72
CA SER A 67 -12.24 6.00 13.17
C SER A 67 -13.67 6.22 13.70
N TYR A 68 -14.37 5.10 13.89
CA TYR A 68 -15.64 5.11 14.59
C TYR A 68 -15.49 5.71 16.01
N LYS A 69 -16.45 6.53 16.42
CA LYS A 69 -16.54 7.03 17.78
C LYS A 69 -17.65 6.30 18.51
N ASN A 70 -17.37 5.87 19.73
CA ASN A 70 -18.40 5.27 20.59
C ASN A 70 -19.40 6.35 21.08
N TRP A 71 -20.39 5.94 21.86
CA TRP A 71 -21.42 6.82 22.41
C TRP A 71 -20.86 7.93 23.34
N GLU A 72 -19.66 7.75 23.90
CA GLU A 72 -18.91 8.75 24.70
C GLU A 72 -18.07 9.70 23.82
N GLY A 73 -18.09 9.52 22.50
CA GLY A 73 -17.27 10.30 21.57
C GLY A 73 -15.80 9.87 21.49
N ILE A 74 -15.44 8.72 22.07
CA ILE A 74 -14.08 8.19 22.09
C ILE A 74 -13.81 7.48 20.76
N SER A 75 -12.76 7.90 20.04
CA SER A 75 -12.32 7.29 18.79
C SER A 75 -11.70 5.91 19.02
N GLN A 76 -12.03 4.96 18.16
CA GLN A 76 -11.37 3.66 18.14
C GLN A 76 -9.91 3.84 17.69
N LYS A 77 -8.99 3.30 18.46
CA LYS A 77 -7.55 3.36 18.16
C LYS A 77 -7.02 2.03 17.67
N MET A 78 -5.94 2.10 16.89
CA MET A 78 -5.18 0.90 16.53
C MET A 78 -4.61 0.24 17.79
N LYS A 79 -4.10 -0.99 17.65
CA LYS A 79 -3.44 -1.71 18.71
C LYS A 79 -1.97 -1.30 18.84
N TYR A 80 -1.37 -1.57 20.03
CA TYR A 80 0.07 -1.45 20.23
C TYR A 80 0.84 -2.18 19.11
N PRO A 81 1.93 -1.61 18.55
CA PRO A 81 2.66 -0.41 19.03
C PRO A 81 2.18 0.92 18.42
N VAL A 82 1.17 0.94 17.58
CA VAL A 82 0.68 2.15 16.89
C VAL A 82 -0.66 2.67 17.44
N ALA A 83 -0.89 2.49 18.73
CA ALA A 83 -2.15 2.83 19.41
C ALA A 83 -2.48 4.33 19.45
N HIS A 84 -1.59 5.20 19.04
CA HIS A 84 -1.85 6.65 18.90
C HIS A 84 -2.63 6.97 17.61
N LEU A 85 -2.60 6.08 16.61
CA LEU A 85 -3.33 6.25 15.36
C LEU A 85 -4.80 5.83 15.51
N ASP A 86 -5.69 6.53 14.82
CA ASP A 86 -7.07 6.12 14.67
C ASP A 86 -7.18 4.85 13.83
N ASP A 87 -8.04 3.91 14.24
CA ASP A 87 -8.31 2.68 13.50
C ASP A 87 -9.29 2.98 12.36
N CYS A 88 -8.77 3.54 11.27
CA CYS A 88 -9.50 3.88 10.05
C CYS A 88 -8.73 3.42 8.81
N ASN A 89 -9.44 3.25 7.69
CA ASN A 89 -8.82 2.72 6.47
C ASN A 89 -7.73 3.64 5.90
N PHE A 90 -7.84 4.96 6.05
CA PHE A 90 -6.79 5.90 5.66
C PHE A 90 -5.46 5.60 6.37
N ASN A 91 -5.48 5.42 7.69
CA ASN A 91 -4.27 5.11 8.46
C ASN A 91 -3.71 3.71 8.14
N HIS A 92 -4.58 2.72 7.87
CA HIS A 92 -4.13 1.41 7.39
C HIS A 92 -3.39 1.52 6.07
N TYR A 93 -3.91 2.28 5.12
CA TYR A 93 -3.27 2.51 3.82
C TYR A 93 -1.97 3.33 3.97
N ALA A 94 -1.96 4.35 4.84
CA ALA A 94 -0.76 5.12 5.12
C ALA A 94 0.37 4.23 5.68
N LEU A 95 0.06 3.31 6.60
CA LEU A 95 1.02 2.33 7.11
C LEU A 95 1.49 1.36 6.02
N GLN A 96 0.59 0.90 5.15
CA GLN A 96 0.92 0.01 4.03
C GLN A 96 1.92 0.68 3.08
N LEU A 97 1.62 1.89 2.61
CA LEU A 97 2.50 2.65 1.71
C LEU A 97 3.83 3.00 2.39
N SER A 98 3.79 3.36 3.67
CA SER A 98 4.99 3.64 4.46
C SER A 98 5.88 2.41 4.60
N LEU A 99 5.30 1.22 4.77
CA LEU A 99 6.04 -0.03 4.80
C LEU A 99 6.71 -0.33 3.45
N TYR A 100 6.00 -0.12 2.34
CA TYR A 100 6.57 -0.31 1.00
C TYR A 100 7.73 0.65 0.76
N LEU A 101 7.54 1.94 1.05
CA LEU A 101 8.60 2.93 0.95
C LEU A 101 9.80 2.58 1.83
N TYR A 102 9.56 2.19 3.08
CA TYR A 102 10.63 1.76 3.99
C TYR A 102 11.45 0.60 3.42
N ILE A 103 10.80 -0.42 2.86
CA ILE A 103 11.46 -1.56 2.24
C ILE A 103 12.30 -1.12 1.04
N ILE A 104 11.75 -0.29 0.16
CA ILE A 104 12.45 0.23 -1.02
C ILE A 104 13.68 1.01 -0.60
N LEU A 105 13.56 1.95 0.33
CA LEU A 105 14.68 2.75 0.80
C LEU A 105 15.75 1.91 1.50
N ARG A 106 15.36 0.87 2.23
CA ARG A 106 16.31 -0.04 2.86
C ARG A 106 17.16 -0.83 1.84
N HIS A 107 16.59 -1.16 0.70
CA HIS A 107 17.33 -1.74 -0.41
C HIS A 107 18.13 -0.70 -1.21
N ASN A 108 17.75 0.57 -1.14
CA ASN A 108 18.29 1.66 -1.95
C ASN A 108 18.69 2.86 -1.07
N PRO A 109 19.79 2.78 -0.31
CA PRO A 109 20.12 3.79 0.70
C PRO A 109 20.51 5.17 0.15
N LYS A 110 20.61 5.32 -1.17
CA LYS A 110 20.86 6.61 -1.84
C LYS A 110 19.56 7.31 -2.28
N LEU A 111 18.43 6.59 -2.23
CA LEU A 111 17.13 7.15 -2.55
C LEU A 111 16.53 7.82 -1.32
N GLU A 112 15.69 8.81 -1.56
CA GLU A 112 14.99 9.60 -0.54
C GLU A 112 13.48 9.37 -0.62
N PRO A 113 12.76 9.59 0.49
CA PRO A 113 11.31 9.61 0.45
C PRO A 113 10.78 10.68 -0.50
N GLY A 114 9.85 10.29 -1.36
CA GLY A 114 9.03 11.17 -2.17
C GLY A 114 7.61 11.24 -1.63
N LYS A 115 6.64 11.36 -2.52
CA LYS A 115 5.22 11.40 -2.18
C LYS A 115 4.62 10.01 -2.07
N LEU A 116 3.74 9.85 -1.10
CA LEU A 116 2.84 8.70 -0.98
C LEU A 116 1.43 9.17 -1.28
N THR A 117 0.75 8.55 -2.24
CA THR A 117 -0.57 8.99 -2.69
C THR A 117 -1.53 7.81 -2.74
N LEU A 118 -2.69 7.97 -2.11
CA LEU A 118 -3.84 7.10 -2.34
C LEU A 118 -4.70 7.70 -3.46
N ARG A 119 -4.94 6.95 -4.52
CA ARG A 119 -5.87 7.33 -5.57
C ARG A 119 -7.16 6.54 -5.39
N HIS A 120 -8.17 7.20 -4.83
CA HIS A 120 -9.50 6.63 -4.65
C HIS A 120 -10.30 6.81 -5.94
N ILE A 121 -10.67 5.69 -6.55
CA ILE A 121 -11.42 5.63 -7.80
C ILE A 121 -12.85 5.24 -7.48
N LYS A 122 -13.79 6.10 -7.82
CA LYS A 122 -15.21 5.80 -7.81
C LYS A 122 -15.69 5.51 -9.22
N PHE A 123 -16.50 4.47 -9.36
CA PHE A 123 -17.13 4.10 -10.62
C PHE A 123 -18.58 4.55 -10.64
N GLU A 124 -19.08 4.92 -11.82
CA GLU A 124 -20.49 5.15 -12.03
C GLU A 124 -21.29 3.89 -11.67
N LYS A 125 -22.45 4.09 -11.04
CA LYS A 125 -23.29 3.00 -10.54
C LYS A 125 -24.38 2.69 -11.56
N ALA A 126 -24.42 1.44 -12.08
CA ALA A 126 -25.51 0.94 -12.92
C ALA A 126 -26.68 0.37 -12.11
N GLY A 127 -26.44 -0.06 -10.86
CA GLY A 127 -27.44 -0.69 -10.00
C GLY A 127 -26.83 -1.32 -8.77
N GLU A 128 -27.56 -2.24 -8.15
CA GLU A 128 -27.09 -3.05 -7.03
C GLU A 128 -27.32 -4.54 -7.31
N ASP A 129 -26.45 -5.37 -6.79
CA ASP A 129 -26.64 -6.82 -6.82
C ASP A 129 -27.68 -7.26 -5.76
N LYS A 130 -27.97 -8.56 -5.74
CA LYS A 130 -28.93 -9.16 -4.78
C LYS A 130 -28.53 -9.01 -3.30
N PHE A 131 -27.31 -8.61 -3.01
CA PHE A 131 -26.79 -8.38 -1.67
C PHE A 131 -26.67 -6.89 -1.34
N GLY A 132 -27.05 -5.99 -2.26
CA GLY A 132 -26.94 -4.53 -2.09
C GLY A 132 -25.56 -3.95 -2.39
N TYR A 133 -24.66 -4.70 -3.04
CA TYR A 133 -23.39 -4.16 -3.49
C TYR A 133 -23.55 -3.41 -4.81
N PRO A 134 -22.90 -2.24 -4.97
CA PRO A 134 -22.98 -1.48 -6.20
C PRO A 134 -22.38 -2.23 -7.37
N ILE A 135 -23.07 -2.22 -8.50
CA ILE A 135 -22.60 -2.71 -9.78
C ILE A 135 -22.13 -1.51 -10.59
N ALA A 136 -20.87 -1.54 -11.07
CA ALA A 136 -20.34 -0.47 -11.90
C ALA A 136 -21.02 -0.42 -13.27
N ALA A 137 -21.28 0.80 -13.76
CA ALA A 137 -21.67 1.00 -15.16
C ALA A 137 -20.48 0.69 -16.07
N LEU A 138 -20.75 0.10 -17.22
CA LEU A 138 -19.74 -0.27 -18.20
C LEU A 138 -19.89 0.58 -19.45
N ASP A 139 -18.77 0.91 -20.07
CA ASP A 139 -18.73 1.53 -21.39
C ASP A 139 -19.02 0.52 -22.52
N THR A 140 -18.96 0.95 -23.76
CA THR A 140 -19.20 0.11 -24.96
C THR A 140 -18.17 -1.00 -25.14
N GLU A 141 -17.01 -0.90 -24.51
CA GLU A 141 -15.93 -1.90 -24.53
C GLU A 141 -15.97 -2.85 -23.34
N GLY A 142 -16.88 -2.62 -22.39
CA GLY A 142 -17.04 -3.41 -21.18
C GLY A 142 -16.16 -2.98 -20.01
N ASN A 143 -15.54 -1.81 -20.08
CA ASN A 143 -14.74 -1.26 -18.98
C ASN A 143 -15.62 -0.48 -18.00
N PRO A 144 -15.34 -0.53 -16.67
CA PRO A 144 -16.04 0.30 -15.70
C PRO A 144 -15.83 1.79 -15.98
N ILE A 145 -16.93 2.55 -16.00
CA ILE A 145 -16.91 4.00 -16.18
C ILE A 145 -16.46 4.66 -14.89
N VAL A 146 -15.39 5.44 -14.95
CA VAL A 146 -14.87 6.19 -13.80
C VAL A 146 -15.70 7.45 -13.62
N GLU A 147 -16.31 7.61 -12.43
CA GLU A 147 -17.05 8.81 -12.02
C GLU A 147 -16.10 9.87 -11.48
N GLU A 148 -15.18 9.48 -10.58
CA GLU A 148 -14.28 10.40 -9.88
C GLU A 148 -12.97 9.70 -9.50
N ILE A 149 -11.86 10.44 -9.56
CA ILE A 149 -10.58 10.05 -8.96
C ILE A 149 -10.17 11.13 -7.98
N THR A 150 -10.14 10.76 -6.69
CA THR A 150 -9.67 11.65 -5.62
C THR A 150 -8.29 11.20 -5.14
N ALA A 151 -7.31 12.12 -5.14
CA ALA A 151 -5.97 11.86 -4.65
C ALA A 151 -5.81 12.35 -3.20
N TYR A 152 -5.35 11.47 -2.32
CA TYR A 152 -5.00 11.78 -0.93
C TYR A 152 -3.50 11.61 -0.75
N GLU A 153 -2.80 12.69 -0.38
CA GLU A 153 -1.41 12.59 0.06
C GLU A 153 -1.38 12.02 1.47
N VAL A 154 -0.58 10.98 1.68
CA VAL A 154 -0.44 10.32 2.99
C VAL A 154 0.95 10.57 3.59
N PRO A 155 1.05 10.70 4.91
CA PRO A 155 2.34 10.91 5.56
C PRO A 155 3.21 9.65 5.48
N TYR A 156 4.53 9.83 5.43
CA TYR A 156 5.46 8.73 5.62
C TYR A 156 5.60 8.42 7.11
N LEU A 157 4.91 7.38 7.57
CA LEU A 157 4.86 6.89 8.94
C LEU A 157 6.06 5.97 9.24
N LYS A 158 7.27 6.51 9.12
CA LYS A 158 8.52 5.73 9.26
C LYS A 158 8.68 5.13 10.65
N ASP A 159 8.42 5.93 11.69
CA ASP A 159 8.63 5.51 13.07
C ASP A 159 7.63 4.43 13.49
N GLU A 160 6.39 4.53 13.01
CA GLU A 160 5.36 3.53 13.20
C GLU A 160 5.73 2.20 12.50
N VAL A 161 6.28 2.29 11.28
CA VAL A 161 6.77 1.09 10.56
C VAL A 161 7.90 0.44 11.34
N VAL A 162 8.87 1.20 11.85
CA VAL A 162 9.96 0.66 12.68
C VAL A 162 9.41 0.00 13.94
N ALA A 163 8.49 0.67 14.65
CA ALA A 163 7.86 0.11 15.86
C ALA A 163 7.11 -1.21 15.58
N LEU A 164 6.40 -1.29 14.45
CA LEU A 164 5.72 -2.52 14.01
C LEU A 164 6.71 -3.64 13.69
N LEU A 165 7.83 -3.34 13.05
CA LEU A 165 8.87 -4.32 12.72
C LEU A 165 9.57 -4.83 13.98
N ASP A 166 9.89 -3.95 14.93
CA ASP A 166 10.49 -4.31 16.22
C ASP A 166 9.55 -5.21 17.04
N TYR A 167 8.27 -4.81 17.10
CA TYR A 167 7.22 -5.62 17.72
C TYR A 167 7.12 -7.03 17.11
N LEU A 168 7.13 -7.11 15.78
CA LEU A 168 7.09 -8.38 15.06
C LEU A 168 8.30 -9.26 15.39
N GLN A 169 9.50 -8.69 15.52
CA GLN A 169 10.70 -9.44 15.91
C GLN A 169 10.62 -9.99 17.33
N GLU A 170 10.11 -9.21 18.26
CA GLU A 170 10.00 -9.58 19.68
C GLU A 170 8.99 -10.72 19.88
N PHE A 171 7.83 -10.62 19.22
CA PHE A 171 6.72 -11.55 19.42
C PHE A 171 6.63 -12.67 18.38
N ARG A 172 7.51 -12.67 17.40
CA ARG A 172 7.54 -13.76 16.42
C ARG A 172 7.95 -15.07 17.07
N PRO A 173 7.16 -16.17 16.93
CA PRO A 173 7.58 -17.47 17.41
C PRO A 173 8.93 -17.83 16.78
N LYS A 174 9.95 -18.10 17.60
CA LYS A 174 11.24 -18.63 17.12
C LYS A 174 10.96 -20.01 16.56
N PHE A 175 10.72 -20.11 15.27
CA PHE A 175 10.64 -21.40 14.59
C PHE A 175 11.95 -22.15 14.85
N LYS A 176 11.93 -23.14 15.74
CA LYS A 176 13.03 -24.06 15.94
C LYS A 176 13.30 -24.73 14.58
N LYS A 177 14.45 -24.47 13.98
CA LYS A 177 14.92 -25.25 12.83
C LYS A 177 14.89 -26.71 13.31
N LYS A 178 13.99 -27.55 12.76
CA LYS A 178 14.12 -28.99 12.92
C LYS A 178 15.50 -29.33 12.36
N LYS A 179 16.41 -29.75 13.24
CA LYS A 179 17.66 -30.38 12.81
C LYS A 179 17.27 -31.61 11.99
N LYS A 180 17.63 -31.63 10.71
CA LYS A 180 17.61 -32.85 9.90
C LYS A 180 18.71 -33.78 10.37
#